data_db522c11a412a534ffa6ea4fa4ca0812
#
_entry.id   db522c11a412a534ffa6ea4fa4ca0812
#
_cell.length_a   1.000
_cell.length_b   1.000
_cell.length_c   1.000
_cell.angle_alpha   90.00
_cell.angle_beta   90.00
_cell.angle_gamma   90.00
#
_symmetry.space_group_name_H-M   'P 1'
#
loop_
_entity.id
_entity.type
_entity.pdbx_description
1 polymer ?
#
loop_
_entity_poly.entity_id
_entity_poly.type
_entity_poly.pdbx_seq_one_letter_code
_entity_poly.pdbx_strand_id
1 'polypeptide(L)'
;MKSRAAVAWEAGKPLSIEEVDVAPPKAGEALVRIVATGVCHTDAYTLSGDDPEGIFPAILGHEGAGVVEEIGEGVTSVKPGDHVIPLYTPECGSCNFCTSGKTNLCQRIRVTQGQGLMPDGTSRFSMNGDPIAHYMGTSTFSEYTVVPEIALAKIDPAAPMDKVCLLGCGVTTGIGAVLNTAKVEPGATVAVFGLGGIGLSVVQGARMANAGRIIAIDVNDDKWEMAQALGATEFVNPKDHNAPIQDVIVDLTDGGVDYSFECVGNVELMRAALECCHKGWGESTIIGVAGAGQEL
;
A
#
# COMPACT_ATOMS: atom_id res chain seq x y z
N MET A 1 12.35 9.48 23.97
CA MET A 1 11.62 8.49 24.79
C MET A 1 11.97 7.10 24.34
N LYS A 2 11.63 6.05 25.13
CA LYS A 2 11.78 4.66 24.68
C LYS A 2 10.50 4.15 24.03
N SER A 3 10.63 3.29 23.03
CA SER A 3 9.54 2.64 22.31
C SER A 3 9.92 1.20 21.98
N ARG A 4 8.97 0.29 22.05
CA ARG A 4 9.17 -1.05 21.48
C ARG A 4 8.92 -0.99 19.99
N ALA A 5 9.81 -1.60 19.21
CA ALA A 5 9.69 -1.67 17.76
C ALA A 5 10.16 -3.03 17.23
N ALA A 6 9.59 -3.44 16.10
CA ALA A 6 10.09 -4.59 15.35
C ALA A 6 11.15 -4.09 14.37
N VAL A 7 12.41 -4.39 14.66
CA VAL A 7 13.57 -3.94 13.89
C VAL A 7 13.97 -5.01 12.88
N ALA A 8 14.12 -4.60 11.63
CA ALA A 8 14.78 -5.35 10.57
C ALA A 8 16.27 -4.99 10.58
N TRP A 9 17.12 -5.89 11.08
CA TRP A 9 18.55 -5.64 11.17
C TRP A 9 19.29 -5.89 9.85
N GLU A 10 18.83 -6.88 9.12
CA GLU A 10 19.49 -7.38 7.91
C GLU A 10 18.44 -8.04 6.99
N ALA A 11 18.65 -7.94 5.68
CA ALA A 11 17.82 -8.63 4.68
C ALA A 11 17.77 -10.14 4.91
N GLY A 12 16.61 -10.75 4.75
CA GLY A 12 16.40 -12.19 4.89
C GLY A 12 16.44 -12.71 6.34
N LYS A 13 16.53 -11.83 7.35
CA LYS A 13 16.48 -12.20 8.76
C LYS A 13 15.12 -11.88 9.38
N PRO A 14 14.67 -12.65 10.39
CA PRO A 14 13.46 -12.32 11.13
C PRO A 14 13.55 -10.94 11.80
N LEU A 15 12.43 -10.27 11.92
CA LEU A 15 12.30 -9.07 12.76
C LEU A 15 12.58 -9.43 14.22
N SER A 16 13.24 -8.54 14.96
CA SER A 16 13.38 -8.64 16.42
C SER A 16 12.66 -7.49 17.12
N ILE A 17 12.07 -7.80 18.28
CA ILE A 17 11.43 -6.78 19.09
C ILE A 17 12.47 -6.15 20.00
N GLU A 18 12.71 -4.86 19.79
CA GLU A 18 13.74 -4.10 20.49
C GLU A 18 13.13 -2.89 21.23
N GLU A 19 13.83 -2.43 22.26
CA GLU A 19 13.58 -1.13 22.87
C GLU A 19 14.48 -0.09 22.23
N VAL A 20 13.90 0.77 21.40
CA VAL A 20 14.62 1.82 20.67
C VAL A 20 14.38 3.20 21.28
N ASP A 21 15.28 4.13 21.02
CA ASP A 21 15.12 5.54 21.33
C ASP A 21 14.34 6.24 20.21
N VAL A 22 13.30 6.98 20.59
CA VAL A 22 12.53 7.86 19.69
C VAL A 22 12.80 9.31 20.10
N ALA A 23 13.35 10.08 19.19
CA ALA A 23 13.58 11.52 19.39
C ALA A 23 12.24 12.27 19.42
N PRO A 24 12.15 13.43 20.10
CA PRO A 24 10.97 14.27 20.06
C PRO A 24 10.73 14.82 18.64
N PRO A 25 9.47 15.19 18.29
CA PRO A 25 9.18 15.80 17.01
C PRO A 25 9.84 17.17 16.90
N LYS A 26 10.45 17.46 15.75
CA LYS A 26 10.99 18.76 15.39
C LYS A 26 9.91 19.66 14.78
N ALA A 27 10.28 20.87 14.36
CA ALA A 27 9.38 21.78 13.69
C ALA A 27 8.74 21.12 12.44
N GLY A 28 7.42 21.21 12.35
CA GLY A 28 6.63 20.59 11.27
C GLY A 28 6.42 19.08 11.38
N GLU A 29 6.73 18.47 12.54
CA GLU A 29 6.58 17.04 12.79
C GLU A 29 5.61 16.75 13.93
N ALA A 30 5.08 15.55 13.95
CA ALA A 30 4.26 15.05 15.05
C ALA A 30 4.72 13.66 15.52
N LEU A 31 4.68 13.44 16.81
CA LEU A 31 4.83 12.14 17.45
C LEU A 31 3.47 11.47 17.48
N VAL A 32 3.41 10.27 16.92
CA VAL A 32 2.18 9.46 16.83
C VAL A 32 2.38 8.16 17.59
N ARG A 33 1.46 7.88 18.50
CA ARG A 33 1.35 6.56 19.12
C ARG A 33 0.52 5.67 18.21
N ILE A 34 1.14 4.64 17.67
CA ILE A 34 0.48 3.67 16.78
C ILE A 34 -0.44 2.75 17.61
N VAL A 35 -1.68 2.64 17.17
CA VAL A 35 -2.71 1.78 17.79
C VAL A 35 -2.88 0.48 17.03
N ALA A 36 -2.81 0.57 15.69
CA ALA A 36 -2.89 -0.59 14.81
C ALA A 36 -2.04 -0.35 13.56
N THR A 37 -1.54 -1.44 13.00
CA THR A 37 -0.82 -1.41 11.72
C THR A 37 -1.12 -2.68 10.93
N GLY A 38 -1.30 -2.54 9.62
CA GLY A 38 -1.35 -3.64 8.67
C GLY A 38 0.04 -4.17 8.38
N VAL A 39 0.09 -5.40 7.87
CA VAL A 39 1.29 -6.02 7.29
C VAL A 39 1.06 -6.13 5.79
N CYS A 40 1.84 -5.40 5.03
CA CYS A 40 1.77 -5.39 3.57
C CYS A 40 2.81 -6.35 2.96
N HIS A 41 2.53 -6.84 1.75
CA HIS A 41 3.52 -7.63 1.02
C HIS A 41 4.80 -6.83 0.72
N THR A 42 4.71 -5.51 0.63
CA THR A 42 5.86 -4.60 0.46
C THR A 42 6.83 -4.67 1.64
N ASP A 43 6.33 -4.81 2.89
CA ASP A 43 7.19 -5.03 4.06
C ASP A 43 7.95 -6.36 3.96
N ALA A 44 7.26 -7.42 3.50
CA ALA A 44 7.88 -8.73 3.30
C ALA A 44 8.89 -8.72 2.14
N TYR A 45 8.60 -8.01 1.06
CA TYR A 45 9.48 -7.83 -0.10
C TYR A 45 10.78 -7.11 0.28
N THR A 46 10.69 -6.04 1.06
CA THR A 46 11.89 -5.36 1.57
C THR A 46 12.65 -6.26 2.55
N LEU A 47 11.95 -6.93 3.48
CA LEU A 47 12.59 -7.81 4.47
C LEU A 47 13.29 -9.02 3.83
N SER A 48 12.76 -9.56 2.71
CA SER A 48 13.41 -10.67 1.98
C SER A 48 14.74 -10.28 1.36
N GLY A 49 14.95 -8.99 1.06
CA GLY A 49 16.12 -8.47 0.34
C GLY A 49 15.91 -8.41 -1.18
N ASP A 50 14.72 -8.73 -1.69
CA ASP A 50 14.38 -8.61 -3.11
C ASP A 50 14.17 -7.15 -3.54
N ASP A 51 13.97 -6.26 -2.55
CA ASP A 51 13.84 -4.83 -2.76
C ASP A 51 15.23 -4.17 -2.91
N PRO A 52 15.60 -3.68 -4.10
CA PRO A 52 16.90 -3.04 -4.31
C PRO A 52 17.05 -1.69 -3.58
N GLU A 53 15.95 -1.10 -3.11
CA GLU A 53 15.93 0.15 -2.33
C GLU A 53 15.87 -0.11 -0.81
N GLY A 54 15.87 -1.37 -0.38
CA GLY A 54 15.83 -1.76 1.03
C GLY A 54 17.05 -1.28 1.81
N ILE A 55 16.81 -0.61 2.95
CA ILE A 55 17.85 -0.09 3.84
C ILE A 55 17.75 -0.79 5.20
N PHE A 56 18.88 -1.16 5.77
CA PHE A 56 18.97 -1.82 7.07
C PHE A 56 20.10 -1.21 7.94
N PRO A 57 19.95 -1.12 9.29
CA PRO A 57 18.74 -1.50 10.04
C PRO A 57 17.60 -0.51 9.84
N ALA A 58 16.35 -1.02 9.86
CA ALA A 58 15.16 -0.20 9.68
C ALA A 58 13.98 -0.69 10.55
N ILE A 59 13.06 0.21 10.86
CA ILE A 59 11.75 -0.15 11.40
C ILE A 59 10.76 -0.09 10.24
N LEU A 60 10.24 -1.27 9.84
CA LEU A 60 9.30 -1.39 8.74
C LEU A 60 7.87 -0.94 9.13
N GLY A 61 6.90 -1.24 8.26
CA GLY A 61 5.49 -0.90 8.46
C GLY A 61 5.12 0.48 7.89
N HIS A 62 4.03 0.51 7.12
CA HIS A 62 3.55 1.72 6.46
C HIS A 62 2.01 1.81 6.39
N GLU A 63 1.31 0.89 7.02
CA GLU A 63 -0.15 0.84 7.10
C GLU A 63 -0.63 1.10 8.53
N GLY A 64 -0.32 2.27 9.09
CA GLY A 64 -0.61 2.61 10.46
C GLY A 64 -1.90 3.40 10.66
N ALA A 65 -2.45 3.30 11.87
CA ALA A 65 -3.39 4.26 12.44
C ALA A 65 -3.01 4.53 13.89
N GLY A 66 -3.09 5.76 14.32
CA GLY A 66 -2.63 6.14 15.65
C GLY A 66 -3.23 7.44 16.17
N VAL A 67 -2.74 7.84 17.32
CA VAL A 67 -3.12 9.08 18.02
C VAL A 67 -1.92 9.99 18.10
N VAL A 68 -2.09 11.26 17.78
CA VAL A 68 -1.08 12.28 17.96
C VAL A 68 -0.85 12.48 19.46
N GLU A 69 0.39 12.35 19.93
CA GLU A 69 0.78 12.54 21.33
C GLU A 69 1.45 13.90 21.55
N GLU A 70 2.31 14.32 20.62
CA GLU A 70 3.06 15.56 20.68
C GLU A 70 3.21 16.17 19.28
N ILE A 71 3.30 17.49 19.20
CA ILE A 71 3.55 18.21 17.95
C ILE A 71 4.75 19.13 18.10
N GLY A 72 5.53 19.24 17.03
CA GLY A 72 6.62 20.21 16.90
C GLY A 72 6.13 21.62 16.59
N GLU A 73 7.05 22.57 16.62
CA GLU A 73 6.76 23.96 16.29
C GLU A 73 6.18 24.08 14.85
N GLY A 74 5.18 24.92 14.66
CA GLY A 74 4.59 25.24 13.37
C GLY A 74 3.56 24.22 12.86
N VAL A 75 3.32 23.11 13.55
CA VAL A 75 2.25 22.15 13.22
C VAL A 75 0.88 22.78 13.48
N THR A 76 -0.02 22.72 12.51
CA THR A 76 -1.33 23.38 12.57
C THR A 76 -2.50 22.50 12.16
N SER A 77 -2.28 21.45 11.35
CA SER A 77 -3.33 20.57 10.83
C SER A 77 -3.80 19.52 11.82
N VAL A 78 -2.94 19.16 12.79
CA VAL A 78 -3.21 18.17 13.83
C VAL A 78 -2.82 18.70 15.20
N LYS A 79 -3.36 18.10 16.26
CA LYS A 79 -3.05 18.40 17.66
C LYS A 79 -3.04 17.12 18.49
N PRO A 80 -2.44 17.12 19.69
CA PRO A 80 -2.52 15.98 20.62
C PRO A 80 -3.96 15.51 20.83
N GLY A 81 -4.15 14.19 20.75
CA GLY A 81 -5.46 13.53 20.82
C GLY A 81 -6.16 13.33 19.47
N ASP A 82 -5.70 13.92 18.40
CA ASP A 82 -6.26 13.67 17.06
C ASP A 82 -5.90 12.25 16.58
N HIS A 83 -6.89 11.58 15.97
CA HIS A 83 -6.71 10.29 15.33
C HIS A 83 -6.22 10.49 13.90
N VAL A 84 -5.20 9.75 13.50
CA VAL A 84 -4.50 9.95 12.22
C VAL A 84 -4.09 8.65 11.55
N ILE A 85 -3.98 8.72 10.23
CA ILE A 85 -3.35 7.70 9.39
C ILE A 85 -2.09 8.32 8.80
N PRO A 86 -0.89 7.80 9.07
CA PRO A 86 0.33 8.17 8.37
C PRO A 86 0.30 7.76 6.91
N LEU A 87 0.79 8.62 6.02
CA LEU A 87 0.90 8.38 4.58
C LEU A 87 2.35 8.18 4.21
N TYR A 88 2.66 7.07 3.54
CA TYR A 88 4.02 6.75 3.11
C TYR A 88 4.45 7.52 1.83
N THR A 89 3.55 8.24 1.20
CA THR A 89 3.83 9.11 0.05
C THR A 89 3.49 10.57 0.36
N PRO A 90 4.17 11.20 1.35
CA PRO A 90 3.91 12.60 1.65
C PRO A 90 4.35 13.51 0.50
N GLU A 91 3.89 14.76 0.54
CA GLU A 91 4.20 15.77 -0.45
C GLU A 91 4.91 16.97 0.15
N CYS A 92 5.66 17.71 -0.66
CA CYS A 92 6.30 18.96 -0.20
C CYS A 92 5.44 20.22 -0.44
N GLY A 93 4.30 20.09 -1.11
CA GLY A 93 3.38 21.16 -1.44
C GLY A 93 3.89 22.21 -2.46
N SER A 94 5.15 22.12 -2.93
CA SER A 94 5.78 23.20 -3.71
C SER A 94 6.51 22.78 -4.99
N CYS A 95 6.75 21.49 -5.24
CA CYS A 95 7.33 21.04 -6.50
C CYS A 95 6.27 20.99 -7.63
N ASN A 96 6.69 20.88 -8.87
CA ASN A 96 5.80 20.87 -10.03
C ASN A 96 4.72 19.77 -9.94
N PHE A 97 5.03 18.61 -9.39
CA PHE A 97 4.05 17.54 -9.22
C PHE A 97 3.01 17.89 -8.15
N CYS A 98 3.44 18.40 -7.00
CA CYS A 98 2.50 18.82 -5.95
C CYS A 98 1.57 19.92 -6.42
N THR A 99 2.10 20.94 -7.11
CA THR A 99 1.30 22.07 -7.62
C THR A 99 0.38 21.70 -8.79
N SER A 100 0.67 20.58 -9.48
CA SER A 100 -0.19 20.05 -10.56
C SER A 100 -1.25 19.04 -10.08
N GLY A 101 -1.34 18.78 -8.78
CA GLY A 101 -2.26 17.81 -8.21
C GLY A 101 -1.81 16.35 -8.28
N LYS A 102 -0.58 16.08 -8.77
CA LYS A 102 0.03 14.73 -8.80
C LYS A 102 0.98 14.55 -7.60
N THR A 103 0.47 14.75 -6.41
CA THR A 103 1.24 14.84 -5.17
C THR A 103 2.00 13.57 -4.82
N ASN A 104 1.48 12.40 -5.22
CA ASN A 104 2.14 11.10 -5.10
C ASN A 104 3.46 11.00 -5.91
N LEU A 105 3.71 11.92 -6.83
CA LEU A 105 4.96 12.01 -7.59
C LEU A 105 5.93 13.06 -7.02
N CYS A 106 5.76 13.48 -5.77
CA CYS A 106 6.63 14.47 -5.14
C CYS A 106 8.09 14.03 -5.19
N GLN A 107 8.93 14.84 -5.85
CA GLN A 107 10.34 14.52 -6.02
C GLN A 107 11.21 14.88 -4.81
N ARG A 108 10.82 15.88 -4.02
CA ARG A 108 11.65 16.36 -2.89
C ARG A 108 11.65 15.39 -1.72
N ILE A 109 10.50 14.83 -1.39
CA ILE A 109 10.37 13.88 -0.27
C ILE A 109 11.15 12.60 -0.55
N ARG A 110 11.15 12.11 -1.79
CA ARG A 110 11.85 10.86 -2.14
C ARG A 110 13.36 10.92 -1.92
N VAL A 111 13.97 12.09 -1.97
CA VAL A 111 15.42 12.23 -1.79
C VAL A 111 15.87 11.79 -0.39
N THR A 112 15.13 12.15 0.65
CA THR A 112 15.45 11.76 2.03
C THR A 112 14.77 10.46 2.42
N GLN A 113 13.52 10.25 2.04
CA GLN A 113 12.75 9.06 2.33
C GLN A 113 13.40 7.78 1.76
N GLY A 114 13.93 7.83 0.52
CA GLY A 114 14.66 6.72 -0.09
C GLY A 114 16.01 6.42 0.60
N GLN A 115 16.45 7.27 1.54
CA GLN A 115 17.61 7.05 2.38
C GLN A 115 17.23 6.64 3.82
N GLY A 116 15.95 6.39 4.08
CA GLY A 116 15.45 6.07 5.42
C GLY A 116 15.50 7.24 6.39
N LEU A 117 15.43 8.48 5.88
CA LEU A 117 15.60 9.70 6.67
C LEU A 117 14.35 10.59 6.60
N MET A 118 14.17 11.39 7.64
CA MET A 118 13.21 12.48 7.67
C MET A 118 13.63 13.62 6.70
N PRO A 119 12.74 14.57 6.36
CA PRO A 119 13.04 15.66 5.42
C PRO A 119 14.28 16.50 5.79
N ASP A 120 14.68 16.52 7.05
CA ASP A 120 15.88 17.22 7.54
C ASP A 120 17.18 16.40 7.42
N GLY A 121 17.11 15.21 6.80
CA GLY A 121 18.27 14.33 6.60
C GLY A 121 18.70 13.55 7.84
N THR A 122 17.88 13.47 8.88
CA THR A 122 18.18 12.69 10.10
C THR A 122 17.12 11.67 10.41
N SER A 123 17.46 10.61 11.18
CA SER A 123 16.47 9.68 11.74
C SER A 123 15.93 10.18 13.08
N ARG A 124 14.72 9.74 13.42
CA ARG A 124 14.15 9.89 14.78
C ARG A 124 14.28 8.63 15.60
N PHE A 125 14.78 7.54 15.02
CA PHE A 125 15.04 6.29 15.70
C PHE A 125 16.53 6.06 15.88
N SER A 126 16.91 5.56 17.06
CA SER A 126 18.27 5.11 17.33
C SER A 126 18.27 4.00 18.38
N MET A 127 19.36 3.24 18.44
CA MET A 127 19.62 2.27 19.50
C MET A 127 21.10 2.34 19.87
N ASN A 128 21.38 2.50 21.17
CA ASN A 128 22.74 2.69 21.70
C ASN A 128 23.53 3.85 21.04
N GLY A 129 22.84 4.84 20.48
CA GLY A 129 23.42 5.98 19.79
C GLY A 129 23.55 5.80 18.26
N ASP A 130 23.38 4.58 17.75
CA ASP A 130 23.39 4.32 16.31
C ASP A 130 22.01 4.56 15.69
N PRO A 131 21.91 5.23 14.54
CA PRO A 131 20.63 5.52 13.91
C PRO A 131 20.01 4.25 13.31
N ILE A 132 18.67 4.16 13.40
CA ILE A 132 17.86 3.17 12.70
C ILE A 132 17.03 3.90 11.63
N ALA A 133 17.00 3.40 10.42
CA ALA A 133 16.31 4.03 9.29
C ALA A 133 14.78 4.02 9.48
N HIS A 134 14.14 5.11 9.02
CA HIS A 134 12.71 5.13 8.79
C HIS A 134 12.38 4.33 7.52
N TYR A 135 11.32 3.54 7.59
CA TYR A 135 10.77 2.88 6.41
C TYR A 135 9.63 3.72 5.84
N MET A 136 9.79 4.12 4.58
CA MET A 136 8.78 4.93 3.87
C MET A 136 8.33 6.19 4.64
N GLY A 137 9.19 6.73 5.52
CA GLY A 137 8.88 7.90 6.34
C GLY A 137 7.81 7.68 7.43
N THR A 138 7.37 6.45 7.66
CA THR A 138 6.25 6.12 8.57
C THR A 138 6.64 5.17 9.70
N SER A 139 7.32 4.06 9.42
CA SER A 139 7.84 3.09 10.43
C SER A 139 6.79 2.66 11.45
N THR A 140 5.66 2.13 10.98
CA THR A 140 4.52 1.83 11.86
C THR A 140 4.65 0.53 12.65
N PHE A 141 5.73 -0.27 12.44
CA PHE A 141 6.04 -1.42 13.31
C PHE A 141 6.76 -1.00 14.60
N SER A 142 6.39 0.16 15.13
CA SER A 142 6.81 0.70 16.41
C SER A 142 5.60 1.21 17.19
N GLU A 143 5.64 1.17 18.53
CA GLU A 143 4.58 1.76 19.35
C GLU A 143 4.47 3.28 19.15
N TYR A 144 5.57 3.94 18.83
CA TYR A 144 5.63 5.37 18.54
C TYR A 144 6.45 5.63 17.28
N THR A 145 6.00 6.56 16.48
CA THR A 145 6.75 7.08 15.33
C THR A 145 6.64 8.59 15.24
N VAL A 146 7.62 9.21 14.61
CA VAL A 146 7.58 10.65 14.29
C VAL A 146 7.46 10.79 12.78
N VAL A 147 6.50 11.59 12.34
CA VAL A 147 6.21 11.81 10.93
C VAL A 147 6.03 13.31 10.65
N PRO A 148 6.32 13.79 9.42
CA PRO A 148 6.00 15.15 9.03
C PRO A 148 4.48 15.39 9.07
N GLU A 149 4.05 16.59 9.48
CA GLU A 149 2.64 17.00 9.50
C GLU A 149 1.91 16.70 8.18
N ILE A 150 2.57 16.98 7.06
CA ILE A 150 2.03 16.76 5.70
C ILE A 150 1.75 15.27 5.40
N ALA A 151 2.36 14.36 6.15
CA ALA A 151 2.16 12.92 6.02
C ALA A 151 1.01 12.38 6.89
N LEU A 152 0.25 13.24 7.57
CA LEU A 152 -0.83 12.83 8.47
C LEU A 152 -2.20 13.16 7.91
N ALA A 153 -3.01 12.14 7.69
CA ALA A 153 -4.44 12.30 7.41
C ALA A 153 -5.22 12.20 8.72
N LYS A 154 -5.86 13.29 9.13
CA LYS A 154 -6.75 13.30 10.30
C LYS A 154 -8.05 12.57 9.96
N ILE A 155 -8.49 11.68 10.84
CA ILE A 155 -9.69 10.85 10.69
C ILE A 155 -10.68 11.10 11.82
N ASP A 156 -11.92 10.61 11.63
CA ASP A 156 -12.95 10.60 12.66
C ASP A 156 -12.47 9.75 13.87
N PRO A 157 -12.50 10.28 15.10
CA PRO A 157 -12.10 9.53 16.28
C PRO A 157 -12.97 8.29 16.56
N ALA A 158 -14.16 8.19 15.96
CA ALA A 158 -14.99 6.99 16.04
C ALA A 158 -14.58 5.88 15.05
N ALA A 159 -13.66 6.16 14.11
CA ALA A 159 -13.21 5.17 13.14
C ALA A 159 -12.45 4.02 13.83
N PRO A 160 -12.75 2.74 13.49
CA PRO A 160 -12.07 1.58 14.07
C PRO A 160 -10.63 1.48 13.54
N MET A 161 -9.64 1.82 14.38
CA MET A 161 -8.24 1.92 13.98
C MET A 161 -7.64 0.63 13.44
N ASP A 162 -8.09 -0.52 13.94
CA ASP A 162 -7.71 -1.86 13.47
C ASP A 162 -8.15 -2.17 12.03
N LYS A 163 -9.00 -1.35 11.46
CA LYS A 163 -9.47 -1.46 10.07
C LYS A 163 -8.98 -0.30 9.21
N VAL A 164 -9.10 0.93 9.72
CA VAL A 164 -8.75 2.11 8.92
C VAL A 164 -7.25 2.27 8.72
N CYS A 165 -6.40 1.58 9.49
CA CYS A 165 -4.95 1.54 9.24
C CYS A 165 -4.62 1.06 7.81
N LEU A 166 -5.42 0.15 7.24
CA LEU A 166 -5.25 -0.37 5.88
C LEU A 166 -5.52 0.67 4.78
N LEU A 167 -6.14 1.80 5.12
CA LEU A 167 -6.35 2.91 4.17
C LEU A 167 -5.04 3.59 3.78
N GLY A 168 -3.99 3.45 4.59
CA GLY A 168 -2.68 4.03 4.31
C GLY A 168 -2.00 3.47 3.05
N CYS A 169 -2.31 2.24 2.63
CA CYS A 169 -1.72 1.59 1.46
C CYS A 169 -2.72 0.74 0.69
N GLY A 170 -2.98 -0.49 1.11
CA GLY A 170 -3.63 -1.51 0.31
C GLY A 170 -5.02 -1.14 -0.20
N VAL A 171 -5.87 -0.59 0.67
CA VAL A 171 -7.24 -0.22 0.30
C VAL A 171 -7.25 0.94 -0.69
N THR A 172 -6.49 1.99 -0.41
CA THR A 172 -6.40 3.17 -1.29
C THR A 172 -5.75 2.82 -2.63
N THR A 173 -4.77 1.92 -2.64
CA THR A 173 -4.13 1.43 -3.87
C THR A 173 -5.13 0.70 -4.76
N GLY A 174 -5.86 -0.29 -4.23
CA GLY A 174 -6.80 -1.07 -5.03
C GLY A 174 -7.99 -0.24 -5.54
N ILE A 175 -8.63 0.53 -4.67
CA ILE A 175 -9.76 1.40 -5.06
C ILE A 175 -9.28 2.49 -6.02
N GLY A 176 -8.12 3.10 -5.77
CA GLY A 176 -7.55 4.15 -6.62
C GLY A 176 -7.16 3.65 -8.02
N ALA A 177 -6.67 2.42 -8.14
CA ALA A 177 -6.40 1.81 -9.44
C ALA A 177 -7.66 1.75 -10.30
N VAL A 178 -8.80 1.41 -9.71
CA VAL A 178 -10.10 1.35 -10.42
C VAL A 178 -10.64 2.72 -10.75
N LEU A 179 -10.75 3.61 -9.74
CA LEU A 179 -11.47 4.88 -9.88
C LEU A 179 -10.65 5.99 -10.52
N ASN A 180 -9.32 6.01 -10.27
CA ASN A 180 -8.45 7.11 -10.68
C ASN A 180 -7.53 6.76 -11.84
N THR A 181 -7.00 5.53 -11.88
CA THR A 181 -6.09 5.08 -12.94
C THR A 181 -6.86 4.57 -14.15
N ALA A 182 -7.52 3.42 -14.03
CA ALA A 182 -8.29 2.80 -15.11
C ALA A 182 -9.61 3.55 -15.41
N LYS A 183 -10.19 4.22 -14.42
CA LYS A 183 -11.47 4.94 -14.53
C LYS A 183 -12.57 4.04 -15.07
N VAL A 184 -12.71 2.88 -14.46
CA VAL A 184 -13.66 1.84 -14.87
C VAL A 184 -15.05 2.42 -15.08
N GLU A 185 -15.62 2.16 -16.25
CA GLU A 185 -16.94 2.66 -16.64
C GLU A 185 -18.08 1.83 -16.05
N PRO A 186 -19.24 2.44 -15.75
CA PRO A 186 -20.41 1.70 -15.32
C PRO A 186 -20.84 0.64 -16.34
N GLY A 187 -21.15 -0.56 -15.86
CA GLY A 187 -21.57 -1.68 -16.70
C GLY A 187 -20.41 -2.51 -17.27
N ALA A 188 -19.15 -2.08 -17.10
CA ALA A 188 -17.97 -2.78 -17.61
C ALA A 188 -17.80 -4.18 -17.00
N THR A 189 -17.08 -5.04 -17.72
CA THR A 189 -16.60 -6.35 -17.26
C THR A 189 -15.18 -6.22 -16.77
N VAL A 190 -14.93 -6.62 -15.52
CA VAL A 190 -13.63 -6.47 -14.82
C VAL A 190 -13.11 -7.84 -14.41
N ALA A 191 -11.84 -8.13 -14.68
CA ALA A 191 -11.11 -9.30 -14.17
C ALA A 191 -10.07 -8.86 -13.11
N VAL A 192 -10.05 -9.55 -11.97
CA VAL A 192 -9.13 -9.27 -10.87
C VAL A 192 -8.30 -10.50 -10.57
N PHE A 193 -7.00 -10.44 -10.83
CA PHE A 193 -6.05 -11.53 -10.62
C PHE A 193 -5.40 -11.41 -9.25
N GLY A 194 -5.69 -12.36 -8.36
CA GLY A 194 -5.24 -12.38 -6.97
C GLY A 194 -6.19 -11.63 -6.02
N LEU A 195 -6.65 -12.34 -5.00
CA LEU A 195 -7.60 -11.84 -4.00
C LEU A 195 -6.93 -11.65 -2.62
N GLY A 196 -5.75 -11.03 -2.62
CA GLY A 196 -5.12 -10.44 -1.43
C GLY A 196 -5.76 -9.10 -1.06
N GLY A 197 -5.16 -8.36 -0.14
CA GLY A 197 -5.66 -7.05 0.31
C GLY A 197 -5.89 -6.06 -0.84
N ILE A 198 -4.98 -6.01 -1.81
CA ILE A 198 -5.09 -5.17 -3.02
C ILE A 198 -6.25 -5.65 -3.90
N GLY A 199 -6.27 -6.94 -4.28
CA GLY A 199 -7.29 -7.45 -5.19
C GLY A 199 -8.71 -7.35 -4.62
N LEU A 200 -8.90 -7.63 -3.33
CA LEU A 200 -10.18 -7.41 -2.65
C LEU A 200 -10.58 -5.92 -2.64
N SER A 201 -9.62 -5.00 -2.56
CA SER A 201 -9.87 -3.56 -2.67
C SER A 201 -10.20 -3.15 -4.11
N VAL A 202 -9.59 -3.79 -5.12
CA VAL A 202 -9.98 -3.62 -6.54
C VAL A 202 -11.42 -4.08 -6.76
N VAL A 203 -11.82 -5.24 -6.19
CA VAL A 203 -13.22 -5.72 -6.25
C VAL A 203 -14.18 -4.67 -5.67
N GLN A 204 -13.86 -4.09 -4.51
CA GLN A 204 -14.65 -3.01 -3.92
C GLN A 204 -14.70 -1.78 -4.83
N GLY A 205 -13.56 -1.37 -5.40
CA GLY A 205 -13.46 -0.26 -6.34
C GLY A 205 -14.33 -0.47 -7.57
N ALA A 206 -14.29 -1.67 -8.17
CA ALA A 206 -15.10 -2.05 -9.33
C ALA A 206 -16.61 -2.01 -9.00
N ARG A 207 -17.01 -2.49 -7.82
CA ARG A 207 -18.38 -2.33 -7.32
C ARG A 207 -18.76 -0.86 -7.17
N MET A 208 -17.88 -0.02 -6.61
CA MET A 208 -18.11 1.42 -6.47
C MET A 208 -18.25 2.14 -7.82
N ALA A 209 -17.51 1.68 -8.84
CA ALA A 209 -17.62 2.14 -10.22
C ALA A 209 -18.88 1.64 -10.93
N ASN A 210 -19.71 0.82 -10.29
CA ASN A 210 -20.88 0.16 -10.89
C ASN A 210 -20.51 -0.74 -12.07
N ALA A 211 -19.40 -1.47 -12.02
CA ALA A 211 -19.06 -2.51 -12.99
C ALA A 211 -20.20 -3.54 -13.07
N GLY A 212 -20.51 -4.02 -14.27
CA GLY A 212 -21.61 -4.96 -14.52
C GLY A 212 -21.23 -6.40 -14.15
N ARG A 213 -19.97 -6.78 -14.38
CA ARG A 213 -19.41 -8.10 -14.04
C ARG A 213 -18.05 -7.89 -13.37
N ILE A 214 -17.82 -8.60 -12.27
CA ILE A 214 -16.55 -8.56 -11.53
C ILE A 214 -16.11 -10.00 -11.32
N ILE A 215 -15.15 -10.44 -12.14
CA ILE A 215 -14.61 -11.80 -12.15
C ILE A 215 -13.39 -11.84 -11.25
N ALA A 216 -13.51 -12.51 -10.11
CA ALA A 216 -12.47 -12.70 -9.12
C ALA A 216 -11.67 -13.98 -9.45
N ILE A 217 -10.35 -13.88 -9.56
CA ILE A 217 -9.47 -14.98 -9.98
C ILE A 217 -8.45 -15.24 -8.87
N ASP A 218 -8.48 -16.43 -8.29
CA ASP A 218 -7.49 -16.85 -7.27
C ASP A 218 -7.35 -18.38 -7.27
N VAL A 219 -6.20 -18.87 -6.83
CA VAL A 219 -5.91 -20.32 -6.69
C VAL A 219 -6.39 -20.92 -5.36
N ASN A 220 -6.98 -20.10 -4.49
CA ASN A 220 -7.53 -20.48 -3.19
C ASN A 220 -9.02 -20.16 -3.13
N ASP A 221 -9.84 -21.20 -3.13
CA ASP A 221 -11.32 -21.11 -3.10
C ASP A 221 -11.87 -20.45 -1.83
N ASP A 222 -11.13 -20.51 -0.72
CA ASP A 222 -11.56 -19.93 0.57
C ASP A 222 -11.72 -18.38 0.48
N LYS A 223 -11.14 -17.76 -0.55
CA LYS A 223 -11.25 -16.32 -0.75
C LYS A 223 -12.54 -15.88 -1.44
N TRP A 224 -13.29 -16.81 -1.98
CA TRP A 224 -14.53 -16.50 -2.71
C TRP A 224 -15.57 -15.79 -1.84
N GLU A 225 -15.84 -16.31 -0.67
CA GLU A 225 -16.86 -15.73 0.23
C GLU A 225 -16.58 -14.24 0.52
N MET A 226 -15.33 -13.90 0.80
CA MET A 226 -14.93 -12.51 1.03
C MET A 226 -15.04 -11.67 -0.25
N ALA A 227 -14.58 -12.17 -1.39
CA ALA A 227 -14.66 -11.45 -2.66
C ALA A 227 -16.11 -11.18 -3.05
N GLN A 228 -17.01 -12.17 -2.88
CA GLN A 228 -18.44 -12.03 -3.14
C GLN A 228 -19.08 -10.97 -2.21
N ALA A 229 -18.77 -11.00 -0.92
CA ALA A 229 -19.27 -10.02 0.04
C ALA A 229 -18.85 -8.58 -0.32
N LEU A 230 -17.66 -8.42 -0.91
CA LEU A 230 -17.12 -7.15 -1.36
C LEU A 230 -17.62 -6.71 -2.76
N GLY A 231 -18.24 -7.60 -3.52
CA GLY A 231 -18.91 -7.25 -4.76
C GLY A 231 -18.53 -8.07 -5.99
N ALA A 232 -17.69 -9.10 -5.88
CA ALA A 232 -17.42 -10.00 -6.98
C ALA A 232 -18.70 -10.74 -7.41
N THR A 233 -18.90 -10.87 -8.71
CA THR A 233 -20.08 -11.54 -9.28
C THR A 233 -19.77 -12.97 -9.66
N GLU A 234 -18.52 -13.28 -9.98
CA GLU A 234 -18.05 -14.57 -10.45
C GLU A 234 -16.68 -14.89 -9.86
N PHE A 235 -16.40 -16.20 -9.72
CA PHE A 235 -15.10 -16.68 -9.27
C PHE A 235 -14.54 -17.70 -10.24
N VAL A 236 -13.26 -17.61 -10.52
CA VAL A 236 -12.54 -18.57 -11.37
C VAL A 236 -11.27 -19.02 -10.65
N ASN A 237 -11.18 -20.32 -10.39
CA ASN A 237 -9.94 -20.92 -9.92
C ASN A 237 -9.16 -21.46 -11.12
N PRO A 238 -7.97 -20.94 -11.43
CA PRO A 238 -7.17 -21.43 -12.56
C PRO A 238 -6.86 -22.93 -12.51
N LYS A 239 -6.83 -23.53 -11.31
CA LYS A 239 -6.56 -24.97 -11.12
C LYS A 239 -7.69 -25.88 -11.62
N ASP A 240 -8.89 -25.36 -11.81
CA ASP A 240 -10.04 -26.13 -12.29
C ASP A 240 -10.08 -26.24 -13.82
N HIS A 241 -9.15 -25.58 -14.50
CA HIS A 241 -9.11 -25.50 -15.96
C HIS A 241 -7.82 -26.09 -16.51
N ASN A 242 -7.91 -26.73 -17.69
CA ASN A 242 -6.75 -27.22 -18.42
C ASN A 242 -6.19 -26.19 -19.42
N ALA A 243 -6.98 -25.17 -19.75
CA ALA A 243 -6.56 -24.07 -20.62
C ALA A 243 -5.87 -22.96 -19.83
N PRO A 244 -5.00 -22.14 -20.47
CA PRO A 244 -4.47 -20.94 -19.88
C PRO A 244 -5.56 -20.01 -19.35
N ILE A 245 -5.33 -19.38 -18.21
CA ILE A 245 -6.38 -18.58 -17.54
C ILE A 245 -6.91 -17.44 -18.40
N GLN A 246 -6.08 -16.80 -19.20
CA GLN A 246 -6.51 -15.75 -20.13
C GLN A 246 -7.52 -16.27 -21.16
N ASP A 247 -7.31 -17.48 -21.68
CA ASP A 247 -8.23 -18.09 -22.64
C ASP A 247 -9.58 -18.43 -21.99
N VAL A 248 -9.54 -18.92 -20.73
CA VAL A 248 -10.75 -19.18 -19.95
C VAL A 248 -11.57 -17.91 -19.77
N ILE A 249 -10.90 -16.79 -19.44
CA ILE A 249 -11.58 -15.50 -19.24
C ILE A 249 -12.13 -14.95 -20.57
N VAL A 250 -11.38 -15.06 -21.66
CA VAL A 250 -11.84 -14.64 -22.99
C VAL A 250 -13.08 -15.42 -23.41
N ASP A 251 -13.09 -16.75 -23.21
CA ASP A 251 -14.26 -17.60 -23.54
C ASP A 251 -15.47 -17.27 -22.64
N LEU A 252 -15.24 -17.06 -21.34
CA LEU A 252 -16.29 -16.72 -20.37
C LEU A 252 -16.96 -15.37 -20.67
N THR A 253 -16.23 -14.45 -21.32
CA THR A 253 -16.66 -13.08 -21.58
C THR A 253 -17.00 -12.80 -23.03
N ASP A 254 -16.98 -13.82 -23.89
CA ASP A 254 -17.27 -13.71 -25.33
C ASP A 254 -16.38 -12.66 -26.04
N GLY A 255 -15.06 -12.71 -25.75
CA GLY A 255 -14.08 -11.88 -26.44
C GLY A 255 -13.11 -11.08 -25.57
N GLY A 256 -13.22 -11.19 -24.27
CA GLY A 256 -12.32 -10.55 -23.29
C GLY A 256 -13.03 -9.54 -22.39
N VAL A 257 -12.32 -9.10 -21.36
CA VAL A 257 -12.82 -8.11 -20.39
C VAL A 257 -12.50 -6.68 -20.82
N ASP A 258 -13.28 -5.70 -20.35
CA ASP A 258 -12.98 -4.29 -20.58
C ASP A 258 -11.77 -3.84 -19.76
N TYR A 259 -11.67 -4.33 -18.52
CA TYR A 259 -10.57 -3.98 -17.60
C TYR A 259 -10.05 -5.22 -16.89
N SER A 260 -8.74 -5.32 -16.78
CA SER A 260 -8.10 -6.32 -15.92
C SER A 260 -7.16 -5.67 -14.90
N PHE A 261 -7.03 -6.29 -13.73
CA PHE A 261 -6.14 -5.84 -12.66
C PHE A 261 -5.28 -6.99 -12.18
N GLU A 262 -3.96 -6.85 -12.29
CA GLU A 262 -3.01 -7.80 -11.74
C GLU A 262 -2.56 -7.33 -10.34
N CYS A 263 -2.82 -8.17 -9.32
CA CYS A 263 -2.64 -7.83 -7.91
C CYS A 263 -1.74 -8.82 -7.15
N VAL A 264 -0.96 -9.65 -7.86
CA VAL A 264 -0.08 -10.69 -7.27
C VAL A 264 1.40 -10.29 -7.35
N GLY A 265 1.81 -9.70 -8.48
CA GLY A 265 3.22 -9.41 -8.77
C GLY A 265 3.93 -10.54 -9.49
N ASN A 266 3.21 -11.33 -10.28
CA ASN A 266 3.77 -12.43 -11.08
C ASN A 266 3.75 -12.08 -12.56
N VAL A 267 4.91 -12.15 -13.24
CA VAL A 267 5.03 -11.73 -14.66
C VAL A 267 4.15 -12.55 -15.59
N GLU A 268 3.97 -13.84 -15.35
CA GLU A 268 3.07 -14.67 -16.15
C GLU A 268 1.60 -14.23 -15.99
N LEU A 269 1.21 -13.83 -14.77
CA LEU A 269 -0.12 -13.30 -14.51
C LEU A 269 -0.28 -11.88 -15.08
N MET A 270 0.77 -11.05 -15.08
CA MET A 270 0.75 -9.73 -15.74
C MET A 270 0.45 -9.87 -17.22
N ARG A 271 1.10 -10.84 -17.88
CA ARG A 271 0.82 -11.19 -19.27
C ARG A 271 -0.60 -11.72 -19.46
N ALA A 272 -1.02 -12.67 -18.64
CA ALA A 272 -2.37 -13.24 -18.71
C ALA A 272 -3.46 -12.18 -18.50
N ALA A 273 -3.22 -11.23 -17.57
CA ALA A 273 -4.12 -10.11 -17.33
C ALA A 273 -4.26 -9.21 -18.58
N LEU A 274 -3.17 -8.95 -19.29
CA LEU A 274 -3.23 -8.21 -20.55
C LEU A 274 -3.92 -9.00 -21.64
N GLU A 275 -3.58 -10.28 -21.80
CA GLU A 275 -4.11 -11.13 -22.89
C GLU A 275 -5.59 -11.48 -22.72
N CYS A 276 -6.15 -11.42 -21.51
CA CYS A 276 -7.58 -11.63 -21.29
C CYS A 276 -8.45 -10.39 -21.59
N CYS A 277 -7.85 -9.24 -21.86
CA CYS A 277 -8.58 -8.04 -22.22
C CYS A 277 -9.14 -8.12 -23.64
N HIS A 278 -10.26 -7.43 -23.87
CA HIS A 278 -10.87 -7.31 -25.18
C HIS A 278 -9.89 -6.67 -26.19
N LYS A 279 -9.82 -7.25 -27.39
CA LYS A 279 -8.95 -6.73 -28.46
C LYS A 279 -9.51 -5.39 -28.97
N GLY A 280 -8.82 -4.34 -28.65
CA GLY A 280 -9.26 -2.97 -28.84
C GLY A 280 -10.11 -2.48 -27.64
N TRP A 281 -9.75 -1.34 -27.08
CA TRP A 281 -10.33 -0.69 -25.89
C TRP A 281 -10.12 -1.42 -24.56
N GLY A 282 -9.73 -2.68 -24.53
CA GLY A 282 -9.41 -3.36 -23.28
C GLY A 282 -8.17 -2.76 -22.61
N GLU A 283 -8.22 -2.59 -21.30
CA GLU A 283 -7.15 -1.99 -20.49
C GLU A 283 -6.70 -2.95 -19.38
N SER A 284 -5.39 -3.11 -19.21
CA SER A 284 -4.82 -3.90 -18.13
C SER A 284 -4.01 -3.00 -17.19
N THR A 285 -4.35 -3.02 -15.91
CA THR A 285 -3.65 -2.28 -14.86
C THR A 285 -2.84 -3.24 -14.01
N ILE A 286 -1.52 -3.08 -14.02
CA ILE A 286 -0.59 -3.86 -13.21
C ILE A 286 -0.36 -3.13 -11.88
N ILE A 287 -0.66 -3.79 -10.76
CA ILE A 287 -0.50 -3.24 -9.41
C ILE A 287 0.56 -4.06 -8.63
N GLY A 288 0.61 -5.36 -8.89
CA GLY A 288 1.58 -6.25 -8.27
C GLY A 288 3.02 -5.87 -8.64
N VAL A 289 3.95 -6.13 -7.72
CA VAL A 289 5.38 -5.85 -7.90
C VAL A 289 6.11 -7.15 -8.17
N ALA A 290 6.70 -7.27 -9.37
CA ALA A 290 7.56 -8.40 -9.73
C ALA A 290 8.93 -8.28 -9.07
N GLY A 291 9.57 -9.42 -8.80
CA GLY A 291 10.93 -9.45 -8.28
C GLY A 291 11.92 -8.79 -9.25
N ALA A 292 12.97 -8.17 -8.71
CA ALA A 292 13.99 -7.52 -9.50
C ALA A 292 14.62 -8.49 -10.54
N GLY A 293 14.74 -8.05 -11.79
CA GLY A 293 15.32 -8.84 -12.89
C GLY A 293 14.35 -9.82 -13.56
N GLN A 294 13.10 -9.88 -13.16
CA GLN A 294 12.06 -10.61 -13.89
C GLN A 294 11.56 -9.75 -15.07
N GLU A 295 11.38 -10.38 -16.23
CA GLU A 295 10.96 -9.75 -17.48
C GLU A 295 9.64 -10.36 -17.97
N LEU A 296 8.81 -9.52 -18.60
CA LEU A 296 7.54 -9.90 -19.25
C LEU A 296 7.76 -10.55 -20.61
#